data_87d76327fa5ddc4cafae3c48c121c7fd
#
_entry.id   87d76327fa5ddc4cafae3c48c121c7fd
#
_cell.length_a   1.000
_cell.length_b   1.000
_cell.length_c   1.000
_cell.angle_alpha   90.00
_cell.angle_beta   90.00
_cell.angle_gamma   90.00
#
_symmetry.space_group_name_H-M   'P 1'
#
loop_
_entity.id
_entity.type
_entity.pdbx_description
1 polymer ?
#
loop_
_entity_poly.entity_id
_entity_poly.type
_entity_poly.pdbx_seq_one_letter_code
_entity_poly.pdbx_strand_id
1 'polypeptide(L)'
;MHGSIPVYVAQDGSYSVSLFNGDYKLVRMGNAPWERPSNDTIYITVKGNTVQDIPVTPYFSVRNVSFARNGNKVTARFTINKVVADANMENVGIYLGTGVLTDEKQKEAELKLGNTVSLGQENTAEIEIPNGLINESYLYARVGVKSDKSSE
;
A
#
# COMPACT_ATOMS: atom_id res chain seq x y z
N MET A 1 -3.03 -32.99 11.08
CA MET A 1 -2.82 -31.54 11.35
C MET A 1 -2.52 -30.87 10.02
N HIS A 2 -3.45 -30.10 9.46
CA HIS A 2 -3.20 -29.40 8.21
C HIS A 2 -2.44 -28.10 8.56
N GLY A 3 -1.15 -28.05 8.22
CA GLY A 3 -0.33 -26.87 8.42
C GLY A 3 -0.73 -25.75 7.45
N SER A 4 -0.70 -24.50 7.90
CA SER A 4 -0.80 -23.33 7.02
C SER A 4 0.58 -23.01 6.41
N ILE A 5 0.59 -22.67 5.13
CA ILE A 5 1.78 -22.21 4.41
C ILE A 5 1.66 -20.69 4.28
N PRO A 6 2.52 -19.91 4.95
CA PRO A 6 2.48 -18.45 4.79
C PRO A 6 2.95 -18.05 3.39
N VAL A 7 2.19 -17.18 2.75
CA VAL A 7 2.54 -16.59 1.44
C VAL A 7 2.51 -15.07 1.60
N TYR A 8 3.58 -14.41 1.20
CA TYR A 8 3.74 -12.97 1.28
C TYR A 8 3.51 -12.32 -0.08
N VAL A 9 2.83 -11.19 -0.06
CA VAL A 9 2.59 -10.39 -1.26
C VAL A 9 3.76 -9.44 -1.46
N ALA A 10 4.29 -9.39 -2.68
CA ALA A 10 5.34 -8.47 -3.07
C ALA A 10 4.81 -7.03 -3.22
N GLN A 11 5.72 -6.06 -3.37
CA GLN A 11 5.37 -4.64 -3.45
C GLN A 11 4.50 -4.30 -4.68
N ASP A 12 4.63 -5.05 -5.75
CA ASP A 12 3.83 -4.92 -6.98
C ASP A 12 2.47 -5.62 -6.90
N GLY A 13 2.16 -6.26 -5.76
CA GLY A 13 0.94 -7.01 -5.54
C GLY A 13 1.00 -8.47 -6.00
N SER A 14 2.10 -8.91 -6.58
CA SER A 14 2.28 -10.32 -6.97
C SER A 14 2.56 -11.21 -5.76
N TYR A 15 2.25 -12.49 -5.89
CA TYR A 15 2.64 -13.53 -4.95
C TYR A 15 2.95 -14.83 -5.69
N SER A 16 3.77 -15.66 -5.09
CA SER A 16 4.06 -17.00 -5.61
C SER A 16 4.28 -18.01 -4.50
N VAL A 17 3.93 -19.25 -4.76
CA VAL A 17 4.13 -20.37 -3.84
C VAL A 17 4.30 -21.65 -4.63
N SER A 18 5.22 -22.51 -4.19
CA SER A 18 5.39 -23.84 -4.77
C SER A 18 4.57 -24.85 -3.99
N LEU A 19 3.61 -25.48 -4.66
CA LEU A 19 2.68 -26.46 -4.10
C LEU A 19 2.66 -27.72 -4.95
N PHE A 20 2.33 -28.86 -4.34
CA PHE A 20 1.99 -30.07 -5.08
C PHE A 20 0.61 -29.95 -5.70
N ASN A 21 0.34 -30.79 -6.71
CA ASN A 21 -1.03 -30.88 -7.26
C ASN A 21 -2.01 -31.27 -6.14
N GLY A 22 -3.13 -30.58 -6.07
CA GLY A 22 -4.15 -30.83 -5.04
C GLY A 22 -5.10 -29.66 -4.84
N ASP A 23 -6.00 -29.82 -3.88
CA ASP A 23 -6.98 -28.80 -3.51
C ASP A 23 -6.53 -28.04 -2.26
N TYR A 24 -6.59 -26.72 -2.34
CA TYR A 24 -6.14 -25.82 -1.32
C TYR A 24 -7.22 -24.80 -0.94
N LYS A 25 -7.09 -24.30 0.29
CA LYS A 25 -7.85 -23.16 0.76
C LYS A 25 -6.90 -22.00 0.96
N LEU A 26 -7.12 -20.90 0.24
CA LEU A 26 -6.41 -19.66 0.43
C LEU A 26 -7.26 -18.75 1.31
N VAL A 27 -6.64 -18.22 2.38
CA VAL A 27 -7.28 -17.30 3.32
C VAL A 27 -6.39 -16.08 3.45
N ARG A 28 -6.98 -14.89 3.29
CA ARG A 28 -6.28 -13.64 3.53
C ARG A 28 -6.12 -13.42 5.03
N MET A 29 -4.91 -13.18 5.45
CA MET A 29 -4.58 -12.97 6.87
C MET A 29 -4.37 -11.49 7.15
N GLY A 30 -4.73 -11.08 8.36
CA GLY A 30 -4.30 -9.83 8.96
C GLY A 30 -5.17 -8.61 8.69
N ASN A 31 -4.71 -7.52 9.22
CA ASN A 31 -5.32 -6.19 9.26
C ASN A 31 -4.89 -5.41 8.01
N ALA A 32 -5.59 -5.64 6.94
CA ALA A 32 -5.22 -5.16 5.63
C ALA A 32 -5.92 -3.82 5.29
N PRO A 33 -5.40 -3.01 4.35
CA PRO A 33 -6.02 -1.77 3.92
C PRO A 33 -7.22 -1.99 2.97
N TRP A 34 -7.89 -3.13 3.09
CA TRP A 34 -9.07 -3.50 2.29
C TRP A 34 -10.17 -4.11 3.14
N GLU A 35 -11.39 -4.02 2.62
CA GLU A 35 -12.57 -4.62 3.25
C GLU A 35 -12.43 -6.13 3.32
N ARG A 36 -12.71 -6.69 4.50
CA ARG A 36 -12.68 -8.11 4.72
C ARG A 36 -14.07 -8.71 4.48
N PRO A 37 -14.26 -9.52 3.45
CA PRO A 37 -15.54 -10.20 3.24
C PRO A 37 -15.83 -11.21 4.36
N SER A 38 -17.09 -11.43 4.65
CA SER A 38 -17.54 -12.38 5.68
C SER A 38 -17.10 -13.83 5.41
N ASN A 39 -16.92 -14.18 4.14
CA ASN A 39 -16.33 -15.45 3.70
C ASN A 39 -15.05 -15.18 2.92
N ASP A 40 -13.92 -15.29 3.58
CA ASP A 40 -12.60 -14.95 3.04
C ASP A 40 -11.81 -16.18 2.57
N THR A 41 -12.48 -17.29 2.35
CA THR A 41 -11.85 -18.53 1.87
C THR A 41 -12.03 -18.70 0.37
N ILE A 42 -10.93 -18.77 -0.36
CA ILE A 42 -10.88 -19.07 -1.79
C ILE A 42 -10.41 -20.50 -1.97
N TYR A 43 -11.21 -21.31 -2.68
CA TYR A 43 -10.87 -22.69 -2.98
C TYR A 43 -10.11 -22.74 -4.30
N ILE A 44 -8.94 -23.37 -4.32
CA ILE A 44 -8.05 -23.44 -5.47
C ILE A 44 -7.65 -24.89 -5.71
N THR A 45 -7.80 -25.37 -6.95
CA THR A 45 -7.23 -26.64 -7.40
C THR A 45 -5.94 -26.37 -8.16
N VAL A 46 -4.82 -26.82 -7.61
CA VAL A 46 -3.50 -26.70 -8.25
C VAL A 46 -3.25 -27.92 -9.14
N LYS A 47 -2.97 -27.65 -10.42
CA LYS A 47 -2.56 -28.66 -11.41
C LYS A 47 -1.40 -28.07 -12.23
N GLY A 48 -0.18 -28.39 -11.85
CA GLY A 48 1.00 -27.78 -12.45
C GLY A 48 1.05 -26.27 -12.24
N ASN A 49 1.37 -25.50 -13.28
CA ASN A 49 1.41 -24.05 -13.18
C ASN A 49 -0.01 -23.48 -13.14
N THR A 50 -0.39 -22.91 -12.02
CA THR A 50 -1.73 -22.38 -11.77
C THR A 50 -1.62 -20.90 -11.43
N VAL A 51 -2.44 -20.04 -12.05
CA VAL A 51 -2.53 -18.60 -11.76
C VAL A 51 -3.87 -18.33 -11.09
N GLN A 52 -3.85 -17.59 -9.99
CA GLN A 52 -5.05 -17.21 -9.26
C GLN A 52 -4.96 -15.73 -8.83
N ASP A 53 -5.83 -14.92 -9.39
CA ASP A 53 -6.01 -13.53 -8.94
C ASP A 53 -6.91 -13.47 -7.71
N ILE A 54 -6.55 -12.57 -6.78
CA ILE A 54 -7.29 -12.36 -5.54
C ILE A 54 -7.78 -10.89 -5.53
N PRO A 55 -9.02 -10.63 -5.95
CA PRO A 55 -9.56 -9.28 -5.92
C PRO A 55 -9.74 -8.81 -4.48
N VAL A 56 -9.38 -7.54 -4.22
CA VAL A 56 -9.59 -6.86 -2.94
C VAL A 56 -10.30 -5.53 -3.17
N THR A 57 -11.14 -5.13 -2.22
CA THR A 57 -11.79 -3.82 -2.20
C THR A 57 -11.07 -2.94 -1.19
N PRO A 58 -10.17 -2.02 -1.63
CA PRO A 58 -9.46 -1.17 -0.70
C PRO A 58 -10.40 -0.16 -0.04
N TYR A 59 -10.13 0.27 1.19
CA TYR A 59 -10.90 1.35 1.81
C TYR A 59 -10.70 2.68 1.08
N PHE A 60 -9.48 2.96 0.67
CA PHE A 60 -9.09 4.10 -0.15
C PHE A 60 -8.16 3.66 -1.27
N SER A 61 -8.21 4.33 -2.41
CA SER A 61 -7.24 4.15 -3.48
C SER A 61 -6.48 5.46 -3.74
N VAL A 62 -5.17 5.35 -3.91
CA VAL A 62 -4.30 6.46 -4.32
C VAL A 62 -4.02 6.34 -5.80
N ARG A 63 -4.26 7.41 -6.56
CA ARG A 63 -4.11 7.43 -8.01
C ARG A 63 -3.37 8.69 -8.47
N ASN A 64 -2.91 8.67 -9.72
CA ASN A 64 -2.28 9.81 -10.38
C ASN A 64 -1.11 10.38 -9.55
N VAL A 65 -0.32 9.50 -8.95
CA VAL A 65 0.81 9.90 -8.11
C VAL A 65 1.96 10.35 -8.99
N SER A 66 2.49 11.53 -8.70
CA SER A 66 3.72 12.03 -9.29
C SER A 66 4.55 12.78 -8.26
N PHE A 67 5.87 12.73 -8.43
CA PHE A 67 6.81 13.42 -7.57
C PHE A 67 7.77 14.25 -8.43
N ALA A 68 8.03 15.48 -7.99
CA ALA A 68 9.02 16.36 -8.62
C ALA A 68 9.95 16.91 -7.54
N ARG A 69 11.25 16.74 -7.75
CA ARG A 69 12.28 17.33 -6.88
C ARG A 69 12.63 18.73 -7.36
N ASN A 70 12.54 19.70 -6.47
CA ASN A 70 12.92 21.09 -6.71
C ASN A 70 13.86 21.54 -5.58
N GLY A 71 15.17 21.51 -5.87
CA GLY A 71 16.19 21.82 -4.86
C GLY A 71 16.15 20.88 -3.67
N ASN A 72 15.83 21.43 -2.50
CA ASN A 72 15.75 20.70 -1.24
C ASN A 72 14.31 20.26 -0.88
N LYS A 73 13.38 20.30 -1.83
CA LYS A 73 11.99 19.88 -1.63
C LYS A 73 11.56 18.84 -2.67
N VAL A 74 10.60 18.04 -2.28
CA VAL A 74 9.84 17.17 -3.18
C VAL A 74 8.39 17.59 -3.16
N THR A 75 7.84 17.93 -4.33
CA THR A 75 6.42 18.17 -4.53
C THR A 75 5.75 16.86 -4.92
N ALA A 76 4.75 16.43 -4.16
CA ALA A 76 3.90 15.30 -4.46
C ALA A 76 2.55 15.77 -4.99
N ARG A 77 2.07 15.16 -6.07
CA ARG A 77 0.69 15.32 -6.58
C ARG A 77 0.02 13.95 -6.55
N PHE A 78 -1.23 13.91 -6.12
CA PHE A 78 -1.95 12.64 -5.98
C PHE A 78 -3.45 12.88 -5.86
N THR A 79 -4.22 11.83 -6.18
CA THR A 79 -5.67 11.80 -5.97
C THR A 79 -6.02 10.65 -5.04
N ILE A 80 -6.84 10.91 -4.02
CA ILE A 80 -7.35 9.89 -3.11
C ILE A 80 -8.83 9.72 -3.34
N ASN A 81 -9.24 8.47 -3.64
CA ASN A 81 -10.65 8.12 -3.75
C ASN A 81 -11.06 7.23 -2.58
N LYS A 82 -12.17 7.58 -1.95
CA LYS A 82 -12.84 6.71 -0.98
C LYS A 82 -13.61 5.64 -1.74
N VAL A 83 -13.35 4.37 -1.45
CA VAL A 83 -13.99 3.23 -2.13
C VAL A 83 -15.08 2.63 -1.27
N VAL A 84 -14.83 2.48 0.03
CA VAL A 84 -15.79 1.94 0.99
C VAL A 84 -16.45 3.09 1.75
N ALA A 85 -17.77 3.17 1.69
CA ALA A 85 -18.54 4.33 2.14
C ALA A 85 -18.40 4.64 3.64
N ASP A 86 -18.32 3.61 4.49
CA ASP A 86 -18.23 3.74 5.94
C ASP A 86 -16.80 3.81 6.51
N ALA A 87 -15.77 3.78 5.63
CA ALA A 87 -14.39 4.00 6.05
C ALA A 87 -14.10 5.49 6.25
N ASN A 88 -13.38 5.83 7.31
CA ASN A 88 -12.90 7.18 7.55
C ASN A 88 -11.40 7.26 7.38
N MET A 89 -10.94 8.34 6.76
CA MET A 89 -9.53 8.59 6.58
C MET A 89 -8.96 9.20 7.87
N GLU A 90 -7.95 8.53 8.45
CA GLU A 90 -7.26 9.03 9.64
C GLU A 90 -6.07 9.91 9.28
N ASN A 91 -5.28 9.46 8.32
CA ASN A 91 -4.08 10.18 7.91
C ASN A 91 -3.72 9.92 6.45
N VAL A 92 -3.14 10.94 5.83
CA VAL A 92 -2.39 10.81 4.58
C VAL A 92 -0.96 11.23 4.87
N GLY A 93 -0.01 10.37 4.53
CA GLY A 93 1.42 10.60 4.71
C GLY A 93 2.17 10.65 3.38
N ILE A 94 3.18 11.51 3.30
CA ILE A 94 4.20 11.48 2.25
C ILE A 94 5.48 11.05 2.91
N TYR A 95 6.09 10.00 2.39
CA TYR A 95 7.30 9.39 2.93
C TYR A 95 8.44 9.54 1.95
N LEU A 96 9.62 9.90 2.43
CA LEU A 96 10.87 9.90 1.65
C LEU A 96 11.86 8.93 2.28
N GLY A 97 12.65 8.28 1.44
CA GLY A 97 13.70 7.38 1.86
C GLY A 97 14.69 7.05 0.77
N THR A 98 15.74 6.32 1.13
CA THR A 98 16.80 5.84 0.23
C THR A 98 16.55 4.44 -0.30
N GLY A 99 15.56 3.72 0.26
CA GLY A 99 15.24 2.36 -0.11
C GLY A 99 13.93 2.20 -0.86
N VAL A 100 13.85 1.18 -1.71
CA VAL A 100 12.64 0.83 -2.48
C VAL A 100 11.43 0.52 -1.58
N LEU A 101 11.67 0.07 -0.34
CA LEU A 101 10.63 -0.23 0.66
C LEU A 101 10.28 0.97 1.55
N THR A 102 10.53 2.20 1.06
CA THR A 102 10.13 3.41 1.78
C THR A 102 8.62 3.42 2.04
N ASP A 103 8.24 3.52 3.32
CA ASP A 103 6.85 3.51 3.79
C ASP A 103 6.73 4.21 5.15
N GLU A 104 5.59 4.06 5.83
CA GLU A 104 5.36 4.61 7.17
C GLU A 104 6.39 4.13 8.21
N LYS A 105 6.89 2.90 8.09
CA LYS A 105 7.84 2.29 9.04
C LYS A 105 9.30 2.48 8.63
N GLN A 106 9.55 2.51 7.32
CA GLN A 106 10.90 2.63 6.75
C GLN A 106 11.02 3.92 5.94
N LYS A 107 11.28 5.01 6.64
CA LYS A 107 11.41 6.36 6.07
C LYS A 107 12.50 7.15 6.76
N GLU A 108 13.10 8.07 6.07
CA GLU A 108 14.00 9.09 6.61
C GLU A 108 13.29 10.43 6.81
N ALA A 109 12.20 10.68 6.08
CA ALA A 109 11.35 11.85 6.27
C ALA A 109 9.88 11.54 6.06
N GLU A 110 9.02 12.27 6.77
CA GLU A 110 7.57 12.15 6.68
C GLU A 110 6.90 13.52 6.74
N LEU A 111 5.90 13.70 5.88
CA LEU A 111 4.93 14.79 6.00
C LEU A 111 3.55 14.18 6.29
N LYS A 112 2.97 14.50 7.44
CA LYS A 112 1.60 14.12 7.81
C LYS A 112 0.63 15.22 7.39
N LEU A 113 -0.32 14.86 6.55
CA LEU A 113 -1.40 15.75 6.08
C LEU A 113 -2.70 15.57 6.87
N GLY A 114 -2.74 14.54 7.75
CA GLY A 114 -3.96 14.21 8.48
C GLY A 114 -5.09 13.81 7.54
N ASN A 115 -6.29 14.28 7.83
CA ASN A 115 -7.51 14.06 7.04
C ASN A 115 -7.95 15.30 6.24
N THR A 116 -7.05 16.27 6.02
CA THR A 116 -7.37 17.55 5.37
C THR A 116 -7.33 17.51 3.85
N VAL A 117 -6.94 16.39 3.26
CA VAL A 117 -6.88 16.22 1.81
C VAL A 117 -8.27 16.11 1.20
N SER A 118 -8.44 16.66 -0.01
CA SER A 118 -9.69 16.59 -0.76
C SER A 118 -9.84 15.23 -1.44
N LEU A 119 -10.95 14.55 -1.20
CA LEU A 119 -11.27 13.28 -1.86
C LEU A 119 -11.75 13.50 -3.29
N GLY A 120 -11.32 12.61 -4.20
CA GLY A 120 -11.73 12.67 -5.62
C GLY A 120 -11.11 13.79 -6.44
N GLN A 121 -10.22 14.59 -5.86
CA GLN A 121 -9.54 15.71 -6.51
C GLN A 121 -8.02 15.56 -6.41
N GLU A 122 -7.29 16.28 -7.28
CA GLU A 122 -5.85 16.38 -7.18
C GLU A 122 -5.46 17.17 -5.93
N ASN A 123 -4.60 16.60 -5.13
CA ASN A 123 -3.95 17.24 -4.00
C ASN A 123 -2.48 17.47 -4.33
N THR A 124 -1.93 18.55 -3.82
CA THR A 124 -0.50 18.88 -3.93
C THR A 124 0.06 19.17 -2.55
N ALA A 125 1.20 18.58 -2.24
CA ALA A 125 1.89 18.84 -0.99
C ALA A 125 3.41 18.82 -1.20
N GLU A 126 4.14 19.56 -0.36
CA GLU A 126 5.60 19.65 -0.42
C GLU A 126 6.20 19.11 0.87
N ILE A 127 7.21 18.25 0.72
CA ILE A 127 8.02 17.74 1.82
C ILE A 127 9.46 18.21 1.66
N GLU A 128 10.07 18.69 2.74
CA GLU A 128 11.48 19.05 2.75
C GLU A 128 12.37 17.80 2.78
N ILE A 129 13.45 17.84 1.99
CA ILE A 129 14.47 16.81 2.00
C ILE A 129 15.40 17.06 3.17
N PRO A 130 15.55 16.13 4.12
CA PRO A 130 16.49 16.27 5.21
C PRO A 130 17.92 16.54 4.73
N ASN A 131 18.70 17.33 5.47
CA ASN A 131 20.07 17.67 5.09
C ASN A 131 20.94 16.47 4.76
N GLY A 132 20.76 15.34 5.44
CA GLY A 132 21.48 14.11 5.18
C GLY A 132 21.16 13.46 3.82
N LEU A 133 20.04 13.83 3.19
CA LEU A 133 19.56 13.27 1.93
C LEU A 133 19.68 14.22 0.74
N ILE A 134 20.10 15.47 0.95
CA ILE A 134 20.16 16.50 -0.11
C ILE A 134 21.11 16.09 -1.24
N ASN A 135 22.20 15.41 -0.92
CA ASN A 135 23.23 15.00 -1.86
C ASN A 135 22.95 13.63 -2.52
N GLU A 136 21.88 12.97 -2.12
CA GLU A 136 21.50 11.70 -2.73
C GLU A 136 21.07 11.92 -4.19
N SER A 137 21.59 11.11 -5.08
CA SER A 137 21.31 11.18 -6.53
C SER A 137 19.88 10.78 -6.87
N TYR A 138 19.25 9.96 -6.02
CA TYR A 138 17.85 9.58 -6.12
C TYR A 138 17.25 9.33 -4.73
N LEU A 139 15.96 9.53 -4.62
CA LEU A 139 15.16 9.25 -3.43
C LEU A 139 13.92 8.46 -3.84
N TYR A 140 13.48 7.58 -2.97
CA TYR A 140 12.17 6.96 -3.09
C TYR A 140 11.14 7.80 -2.35
N ALA A 141 9.98 7.96 -2.99
CA ALA A 141 8.87 8.71 -2.40
C ALA A 141 7.58 7.88 -2.50
N ARG A 142 6.76 7.95 -1.48
CA ARG A 142 5.47 7.26 -1.43
C ARG A 142 4.40 8.12 -0.78
N VAL A 143 3.17 8.01 -1.28
CA VAL A 143 1.96 8.51 -0.62
C VAL A 143 1.26 7.32 0.01
N GLY A 144 0.94 7.42 1.29
CA GLY A 144 0.17 6.42 2.04
C GLY A 144 -1.11 7.00 2.61
N VAL A 145 -2.14 6.17 2.71
CA VAL A 145 -3.42 6.51 3.35
C VAL A 145 -3.70 5.52 4.46
N LYS A 146 -3.99 6.04 5.65
CA LYS A 146 -4.44 5.26 6.80
C LYS A 146 -5.95 5.41 6.96
N SER A 147 -6.63 4.30 7.17
CA SER A 147 -8.07 4.23 7.45
C SER A 147 -8.31 3.82 8.90
N ASP A 148 -9.43 4.26 9.47
CA ASP A 148 -9.94 3.80 10.77
C ASP A 148 -10.29 2.31 10.80
N LYS A 149 -10.43 1.68 9.64
CA LYS A 149 -10.75 0.25 9.49
C LYS A 149 -9.51 -0.64 9.37
N SER A 150 -8.35 -0.06 9.09
CA SER A 150 -7.08 -0.81 9.03
C SER A 150 -6.33 -0.61 10.34
N SER A 151 -5.99 -1.69 11.04
CA SER A 151 -5.04 -1.58 12.15
C SER A 151 -3.61 -1.49 11.59
N GLU A 152 -2.75 -0.85 12.34
CA GLU A 152 -1.33 -0.68 12.07
C GLU A 152 -0.59 -1.99 11.86
#